data_1922f4159f6d62985d52eb06b49f0802
#
_entry.id   1922f4159f6d62985d52eb06b49f0802
#
_cell.length_a   1.000
_cell.length_b   1.000
_cell.length_c   1.000
_cell.angle_alpha   90.00
_cell.angle_beta   90.00
_cell.angle_gamma   90.00
#
_symmetry.space_group_name_H-M   'P 1'
#
loop_
_entity.id
_entity.type
_entity.pdbx_description
1 polymer ?
#
loop_
_entity_poly.entity_id
_entity_poly.type
_entity_poly.pdbx_seq_one_letter_code
_entity_poly.pdbx_strand_id
1 'polypeptide(L)'
;MDFPEEDVPALEDAQLVSTLTAVKGELDTLSRNYDAGAVLREGVDCAIVGRPNAGKSTLRNLLAGCDRAIVTPVAGTTRDVVEQAVRLGDIRLNLFDTAGLRETEDAIEAEGIRRSWEKLEEAGLILAVFDGSEPLTREDLALAQRCAGRPAIALVNKEDKPTQFDAEIIAGDFALVL
;
A
#
# COMPACT_ATOMS: atom_id res chain seq x y z
N MET A 1 2.51 41.31 48.59
CA MET A 1 1.66 41.25 47.39
C MET A 1 1.05 39.86 47.40
N ASP A 2 -0.13 39.78 48.02
CA ASP A 2 -0.89 38.54 48.04
C ASP A 2 -1.59 38.43 46.67
N PHE A 3 -1.30 37.40 45.95
CA PHE A 3 -2.12 37.03 44.79
C PHE A 3 -3.42 36.42 45.33
N PRO A 4 -4.60 36.91 44.93
CA PRO A 4 -5.83 36.26 45.31
C PRO A 4 -5.79 34.85 44.75
N GLU A 5 -6.00 33.87 45.61
CA GLU A 5 -6.27 32.50 45.18
C GLU A 5 -7.54 32.57 44.32
N GLU A 6 -7.38 32.50 43.00
CA GLU A 6 -8.52 32.30 42.11
C GLU A 6 -9.09 30.92 42.46
N ASP A 7 -10.28 30.94 43.05
CA ASP A 7 -11.09 29.73 43.23
C ASP A 7 -11.33 29.09 41.89
N VAL A 8 -10.41 28.24 41.47
CA VAL A 8 -10.62 27.35 40.32
C VAL A 8 -11.69 26.36 40.76
N PRO A 9 -12.91 26.40 40.19
CA PRO A 9 -13.95 25.48 40.58
C PRO A 9 -13.43 24.05 40.39
N ALA A 10 -13.49 23.25 41.45
CA ALA A 10 -13.09 21.86 41.39
C ALA A 10 -13.95 21.15 40.29
N LEU A 11 -13.32 20.86 39.16
CA LEU A 11 -13.96 20.03 38.14
C LEU A 11 -14.22 18.66 38.77
N GLU A 12 -15.46 18.25 38.81
CA GLU A 12 -15.79 16.89 39.23
C GLU A 12 -15.08 15.92 38.30
N ASP A 13 -14.42 14.92 38.85
CA ASP A 13 -13.66 13.92 38.08
C ASP A 13 -14.46 13.33 36.92
N ALA A 14 -15.76 13.16 37.11
CA ALA A 14 -16.69 12.66 36.08
C ALA A 14 -16.81 13.63 34.88
N GLN A 15 -16.84 14.95 35.13
CA GLN A 15 -16.89 15.95 34.06
C GLN A 15 -15.57 16.02 33.31
N LEU A 16 -14.45 15.93 34.01
CA LEU A 16 -13.13 15.87 33.39
C LEU A 16 -12.99 14.66 32.46
N VAL A 17 -13.35 13.46 32.94
CA VAL A 17 -13.30 12.21 32.16
C VAL A 17 -14.21 12.30 30.92
N SER A 18 -15.43 12.84 31.07
CA SER A 18 -16.35 12.98 29.94
C SER A 18 -15.81 13.94 28.86
N THR A 19 -15.25 15.07 29.28
CA THR A 19 -14.67 16.06 28.39
C THR A 19 -13.43 15.49 27.66
N LEU A 20 -12.54 14.80 28.37
CA LEU A 20 -11.36 14.16 27.77
C LEU A 20 -11.78 13.06 26.78
N THR A 21 -12.82 12.31 27.08
CA THR A 21 -13.34 11.27 26.18
C THR A 21 -13.92 11.89 24.90
N ALA A 22 -14.67 12.99 25.02
CA ALA A 22 -15.21 13.71 23.87
C ALA A 22 -14.08 14.28 22.98
N VAL A 23 -13.11 14.96 23.58
CA VAL A 23 -11.94 15.51 22.85
C VAL A 23 -11.14 14.40 22.17
N LYS A 24 -10.92 13.26 22.84
CA LYS A 24 -10.27 12.11 22.22
C LYS A 24 -11.05 11.61 21.01
N GLY A 25 -12.37 11.50 21.10
CA GLY A 25 -13.22 11.08 19.97
C GLY A 25 -13.15 12.04 18.77
N GLU A 26 -13.09 13.34 19.02
CA GLU A 26 -12.89 14.35 17.97
C GLU A 26 -11.50 14.22 17.32
N LEU A 27 -10.45 14.07 18.13
CA LEU A 27 -9.08 13.87 17.63
C LEU A 27 -8.94 12.58 16.81
N ASP A 28 -9.54 11.49 17.25
CA ASP A 28 -9.55 10.22 16.51
C ASP A 28 -10.28 10.35 15.16
N THR A 29 -11.34 11.19 15.11
CA THR A 29 -12.07 11.47 13.87
C THR A 29 -11.26 12.38 12.93
N LEU A 30 -10.60 13.40 13.45
CA LEU A 30 -9.71 14.28 12.68
C LEU A 30 -8.52 13.52 12.12
N SER A 31 -7.92 12.63 12.90
CA SER A 31 -6.81 11.77 12.45
C SER A 31 -7.22 10.89 11.26
N ARG A 32 -8.36 10.19 11.38
CA ARG A 32 -8.88 9.37 10.27
C ARG A 32 -9.18 10.18 9.01
N ASN A 33 -9.76 11.37 9.18
CA ASN A 33 -10.05 12.24 8.04
C ASN A 33 -8.77 12.82 7.41
N TYR A 34 -7.71 13.02 8.21
CA TYR A 34 -6.41 13.46 7.71
C TYR A 34 -5.77 12.40 6.81
N ASP A 35 -5.76 11.14 7.23
CA ASP A 35 -5.23 10.02 6.45
C ASP A 35 -5.98 9.86 5.12
N ALA A 36 -7.31 9.90 5.13
CA ALA A 36 -8.12 9.88 3.93
C ALA A 36 -7.85 11.09 3.02
N GLY A 37 -7.67 12.28 3.58
CA GLY A 37 -7.31 13.49 2.85
C GLY A 37 -5.90 13.45 2.25
N ALA A 38 -4.96 12.80 2.92
CA ALA A 38 -3.60 12.58 2.40
C ALA A 38 -3.63 11.66 1.18
N VAL A 39 -4.38 10.55 1.25
CA VAL A 39 -4.59 9.64 0.11
C VAL A 39 -5.16 10.36 -1.11
N LEU A 40 -6.14 11.26 -0.93
CA LEU A 40 -6.72 12.02 -2.04
C LEU A 40 -5.75 13.06 -2.64
N ARG A 41 -4.86 13.66 -1.82
CA ARG A 41 -3.90 14.68 -2.27
C ARG A 41 -2.64 14.09 -2.88
N GLU A 42 -2.05 13.14 -2.19
CA GLU A 42 -0.71 12.60 -2.49
C GLU A 42 -0.82 11.33 -3.34
N GLY A 43 -1.96 10.65 -3.27
CA GLY A 43 -2.18 9.35 -3.86
C GLY A 43 -1.72 8.21 -2.94
N VAL A 44 -1.78 7.00 -3.46
CA VAL A 44 -1.33 5.78 -2.80
C VAL A 44 -0.13 5.24 -3.55
N ASP A 45 0.95 5.02 -2.84
CA ASP A 45 2.12 4.34 -3.36
C ASP A 45 1.80 2.85 -3.53
N CYS A 46 1.85 2.38 -4.79
CA CYS A 46 1.39 1.07 -5.17
C CYS A 46 2.52 0.25 -5.80
N ALA A 47 2.85 -0.87 -5.16
CA ALA A 47 3.83 -1.83 -5.66
C ALA A 47 3.14 -2.96 -6.41
N ILE A 48 3.60 -3.29 -7.64
CA ILE A 48 3.14 -4.45 -8.41
C ILE A 48 4.22 -5.52 -8.33
N VAL A 49 3.89 -6.66 -7.71
CA VAL A 49 4.83 -7.75 -7.43
C VAL A 49 4.34 -9.09 -8.00
N GLY A 50 5.21 -10.05 -8.10
CA GLY A 50 4.91 -11.40 -8.62
C GLY A 50 6.07 -11.93 -9.45
N ARG A 51 6.03 -13.23 -9.77
CA ARG A 51 7.05 -13.91 -10.58
C ARG A 51 7.20 -13.30 -11.98
N PRO A 52 8.32 -13.54 -12.68
CA PRO A 52 8.44 -13.24 -14.11
C PRO A 52 7.28 -13.88 -14.89
N ASN A 53 6.79 -13.15 -15.88
CA ASN A 53 5.69 -13.60 -16.76
C ASN A 53 4.32 -13.86 -16.10
N ALA A 54 4.13 -13.56 -14.81
CA ALA A 54 2.81 -13.61 -14.14
C ALA A 54 1.81 -12.59 -14.73
N GLY A 55 2.29 -11.57 -15.46
CA GLY A 55 1.42 -10.58 -16.11
C GLY A 55 1.50 -9.18 -15.50
N LYS A 56 2.51 -8.89 -14.69
CA LYS A 56 2.72 -7.55 -14.06
C LYS A 56 2.73 -6.41 -15.07
N SER A 57 3.45 -6.56 -16.18
CA SER A 57 3.53 -5.55 -17.25
C SER A 57 2.18 -5.36 -17.94
N THR A 58 1.41 -6.42 -18.10
CA THR A 58 0.05 -6.36 -18.66
C THR A 58 -0.88 -5.59 -17.73
N LEU A 59 -0.84 -5.90 -16.44
CA LEU A 59 -1.60 -5.18 -15.40
C LEU A 59 -1.21 -3.70 -15.39
N ARG A 60 0.08 -3.39 -15.36
CA ARG A 60 0.58 -2.01 -15.39
C ARG A 60 0.08 -1.26 -16.62
N ASN A 61 0.15 -1.87 -17.80
CA ASN A 61 -0.33 -1.26 -19.05
C ASN A 61 -1.86 -1.06 -19.04
N LEU A 62 -2.60 -1.98 -18.46
CA LEU A 62 -4.06 -1.85 -18.28
C LEU A 62 -4.37 -0.67 -17.36
N LEU A 63 -3.73 -0.57 -16.21
CA LEU A 63 -3.89 0.54 -15.28
C LEU A 63 -3.47 1.87 -15.92
N ALA A 64 -2.40 1.88 -16.72
CA ALA A 64 -1.95 3.06 -17.46
C ALA A 64 -2.92 3.51 -18.55
N GLY A 65 -3.75 2.60 -19.06
CA GLY A 65 -4.82 2.90 -20.02
C GLY A 65 -6.04 3.57 -19.38
N CYS A 66 -6.21 3.41 -18.06
CA CYS A 66 -7.25 4.05 -17.30
C CYS A 66 -6.79 5.47 -16.96
N ASP A 67 -7.35 6.48 -17.60
CA ASP A 67 -7.13 7.93 -17.43
C ASP A 67 -5.70 8.32 -16.95
N ARG A 68 -4.83 8.62 -17.88
CA ARG A 68 -3.46 9.07 -17.58
C ARG A 68 -3.50 10.34 -16.75
N ALA A 69 -3.18 10.24 -15.47
CA ALA A 69 -2.84 11.43 -14.71
C ALA A 69 -1.64 12.09 -15.42
N ILE A 70 -1.82 13.32 -15.89
CA ILE A 70 -0.72 14.12 -16.42
C ILE A 70 0.24 14.34 -15.23
N VAL A 71 1.31 13.56 -15.19
CA VAL A 71 2.37 13.77 -14.21
C VAL A 71 3.13 15.01 -14.65
N THR A 72 2.82 16.16 -14.07
CA THR A 72 3.78 17.26 -14.04
C THR A 72 4.87 16.82 -13.05
N PRO A 73 6.14 16.77 -13.47
CA PRO A 73 7.23 16.57 -12.52
C PRO A 73 7.19 17.74 -11.54
N VAL A 74 6.76 17.49 -10.32
CA VAL A 74 6.89 18.46 -9.24
C VAL A 74 8.38 18.44 -8.87
N ALA A 75 9.11 19.42 -9.38
CA ALA A 75 10.49 19.67 -9.00
C ALA A 75 10.52 19.98 -7.50
N GLY A 76 11.07 19.08 -6.69
CA GLY A 76 11.27 19.34 -5.26
C GLY A 76 11.20 18.15 -4.31
N THR A 77 10.78 16.96 -4.73
CA THR A 77 10.84 15.76 -3.90
C THR A 77 11.98 14.87 -4.35
N THR A 78 13.14 15.07 -3.75
CA THR A 78 14.37 14.30 -3.95
C THR A 78 14.32 12.99 -3.17
N ARG A 79 13.27 12.18 -3.36
CA ARG A 79 13.28 10.77 -2.93
C ARG A 79 12.25 10.04 -3.77
N ASP A 80 12.52 9.09 -4.49
CA ASP A 80 11.68 8.11 -5.17
C ASP A 80 11.23 8.45 -6.59
N VAL A 81 11.75 7.66 -7.51
CA VAL A 81 11.32 7.64 -8.90
C VAL A 81 9.94 6.98 -8.94
N VAL A 82 8.88 7.79 -8.90
CA VAL A 82 7.55 7.35 -9.30
C VAL A 82 7.64 7.05 -10.79
N GLU A 83 7.64 5.79 -11.17
CA GLU A 83 7.76 5.41 -12.58
C GLU A 83 6.51 5.79 -13.37
N GLN A 84 5.34 5.68 -12.75
CA GLN A 84 4.08 6.03 -13.39
C GLN A 84 2.99 6.34 -12.36
N ALA A 85 2.29 7.45 -12.51
CA ALA A 85 1.07 7.72 -11.78
C ALA A 85 -0.14 7.42 -12.67
N VAL A 86 -1.11 6.71 -12.13
CA VAL A 86 -2.40 6.41 -12.78
C VAL A 86 -3.54 6.88 -11.89
N ARG A 87 -4.69 7.18 -12.49
CA ARG A 87 -5.87 7.60 -11.75
C ARG A 87 -6.97 6.55 -11.87
N LEU A 88 -7.47 6.07 -10.74
CA LEU A 88 -8.63 5.19 -10.67
C LEU A 88 -9.76 5.93 -9.94
N GLY A 89 -10.72 6.46 -10.70
CA GLY A 89 -11.73 7.35 -10.14
C GLY A 89 -11.08 8.60 -9.52
N ASP A 90 -11.32 8.82 -8.23
CA ASP A 90 -10.76 9.97 -7.50
C ASP A 90 -9.42 9.68 -6.84
N ILE A 91 -8.93 8.43 -6.88
CA ILE A 91 -7.68 8.02 -6.24
C ILE A 91 -6.55 7.99 -7.25
N ARG A 92 -5.42 8.62 -6.89
CA ARG A 92 -4.17 8.52 -7.61
C ARG A 92 -3.37 7.33 -7.07
N LEU A 93 -2.92 6.43 -7.96
CA LEU A 93 -1.95 5.39 -7.64
C LEU A 93 -0.58 5.77 -8.21
N ASN A 94 0.42 5.83 -7.36
CA ASN A 94 1.82 5.99 -7.75
C ASN A 94 2.42 4.60 -7.94
N LEU A 95 2.54 4.14 -9.17
CA LEU A 95 3.04 2.79 -9.47
C LEU A 95 4.56 2.76 -9.43
N PHE A 96 5.09 1.79 -8.68
CA PHE A 96 6.52 1.47 -8.64
C PHE A 96 6.76 0.14 -9.35
N ASP A 97 7.77 0.09 -10.23
CA ASP A 97 8.19 -1.17 -10.84
C ASP A 97 9.12 -1.93 -9.90
N THR A 98 8.68 -3.09 -9.50
CA THR A 98 9.48 -4.03 -8.72
C THR A 98 10.13 -5.10 -9.60
N ALA A 99 10.36 -4.81 -10.90
CA ALA A 99 10.95 -5.76 -11.85
C ALA A 99 12.34 -6.30 -11.43
N GLY A 100 12.98 -5.66 -10.45
CA GLY A 100 14.26 -6.05 -9.88
C GLY A 100 14.22 -7.08 -8.74
N LEU A 101 13.07 -7.64 -8.38
CA LEU A 101 12.95 -8.64 -7.30
C LEU A 101 13.49 -10.05 -7.71
N ARG A 102 14.53 -10.12 -8.53
CA ARG A 102 15.19 -11.39 -8.83
C ARG A 102 16.30 -11.65 -7.82
N GLU A 103 16.31 -12.84 -7.24
CA GLU A 103 17.49 -13.32 -6.54
C GLU A 103 18.61 -13.52 -7.58
N THR A 104 19.68 -12.75 -7.46
CA THR A 104 20.88 -12.91 -8.30
C THR A 104 22.10 -12.98 -7.43
N GLU A 105 23.10 -13.74 -7.87
CA GLU A 105 24.37 -13.89 -7.18
C GLU A 105 25.30 -12.68 -7.35
N ASP A 106 24.93 -11.68 -8.17
CA ASP A 106 25.73 -10.48 -8.40
C ASP A 106 25.45 -9.37 -7.36
N ALA A 107 26.49 -8.84 -6.75
CA ALA A 107 26.39 -7.84 -5.67
C ALA A 107 25.66 -6.54 -6.09
N ILE A 108 25.69 -6.18 -7.37
CA ILE A 108 25.01 -4.98 -7.91
C ILE A 108 23.49 -5.25 -8.01
N GLU A 109 23.09 -6.47 -8.37
CA GLU A 109 21.70 -6.88 -8.44
C GLU A 109 21.10 -7.08 -7.03
N ALA A 110 21.89 -7.58 -6.06
CA ALA A 110 21.47 -7.72 -4.65
C ALA A 110 21.07 -6.37 -4.04
N GLU A 111 21.75 -5.29 -4.36
CA GLU A 111 21.39 -3.93 -3.92
C GLU A 111 20.08 -3.46 -4.57
N GLY A 112 19.86 -3.77 -5.84
CA GLY A 112 18.59 -3.48 -6.54
C GLY A 112 17.42 -4.23 -5.93
N ILE A 113 17.63 -5.50 -5.58
CA ILE A 113 16.64 -6.34 -4.89
C ILE A 113 16.31 -5.76 -3.51
N ARG A 114 17.32 -5.38 -2.72
CA ARG A 114 17.11 -4.77 -1.39
C ARG A 114 16.26 -3.51 -1.48
N ARG A 115 16.57 -2.61 -2.41
CA ARG A 115 15.79 -1.38 -2.63
C ARG A 115 14.35 -1.67 -3.06
N SER A 116 14.14 -2.70 -3.87
CA SER A 116 12.80 -3.10 -4.29
C SER A 116 11.99 -3.67 -3.12
N TRP A 117 12.63 -4.40 -2.18
CA TRP A 117 11.98 -4.86 -0.95
C TRP A 117 11.68 -3.71 0.00
N GLU A 118 12.59 -2.74 0.16
CA GLU A 118 12.36 -1.54 0.97
C GLU A 118 11.16 -0.75 0.44
N LYS A 119 11.06 -0.57 -0.86
CA LYS A 119 9.89 0.07 -1.50
C LYS A 119 8.59 -0.72 -1.30
N LEU A 120 8.67 -2.05 -1.33
CA LEU A 120 7.51 -2.88 -1.00
C LEU A 120 7.08 -2.64 0.46
N GLU A 121 8.03 -2.48 1.37
CA GLU A 121 7.74 -2.22 2.78
C GLU A 121 7.09 -0.86 3.02
N GLU A 122 7.38 0.13 2.22
CA GLU A 122 6.82 1.48 2.28
C GLU A 122 5.51 1.63 1.48
N ALA A 123 5.17 0.66 0.63
CA ALA A 123 3.98 0.72 -0.21
C ALA A 123 2.69 0.77 0.62
N GLY A 124 1.84 1.75 0.29
CA GLY A 124 0.49 1.88 0.86
C GLY A 124 -0.51 0.86 0.28
N LEU A 125 -0.18 0.25 -0.88
CA LEU A 125 -0.95 -0.82 -1.51
C LEU A 125 -0.01 -1.77 -2.25
N ILE A 126 -0.25 -3.06 -2.13
CA ILE A 126 0.48 -4.11 -2.86
C ILE A 126 -0.48 -4.83 -3.79
N LEU A 127 -0.14 -4.90 -5.07
CA LEU A 127 -0.83 -5.74 -6.06
C LEU A 127 0.07 -6.95 -6.36
N ALA A 128 -0.24 -8.09 -5.77
CA ALA A 128 0.50 -9.33 -5.96
C ALA A 128 -0.13 -10.13 -7.10
N VAL A 129 0.61 -10.33 -8.21
CA VAL A 129 0.13 -11.01 -9.41
C VAL A 129 0.64 -12.44 -9.44
N PHE A 130 -0.29 -13.37 -9.45
CA PHE A 130 -0.05 -14.80 -9.53
C PHE A 130 -0.47 -15.33 -10.90
N ASP A 131 0.29 -16.29 -11.44
CA ASP A 131 -0.06 -16.97 -12.69
C ASP A 131 -1.00 -18.13 -12.40
N GLY A 132 -2.29 -17.96 -12.66
CA GLY A 132 -3.31 -18.98 -12.42
C GLY A 132 -3.12 -20.24 -13.27
N SER A 133 -2.39 -20.16 -14.38
CA SER A 133 -2.14 -21.30 -15.30
C SER A 133 -0.98 -22.21 -14.89
N GLU A 134 -0.33 -21.93 -13.74
CA GLU A 134 0.78 -22.72 -13.20
C GLU A 134 0.53 -23.03 -11.71
N PRO A 135 1.05 -24.17 -11.20
CA PRO A 135 1.02 -24.43 -9.77
C PRO A 135 1.77 -23.38 -8.97
N LEU A 136 1.32 -23.08 -7.74
CA LEU A 136 2.04 -22.21 -6.83
C LEU A 136 3.44 -22.75 -6.53
N THR A 137 4.42 -21.88 -6.67
CA THR A 137 5.82 -22.18 -6.33
C THR A 137 6.14 -21.75 -4.90
N ARG A 138 7.34 -22.12 -4.43
CA ARG A 138 7.85 -21.63 -3.14
C ARG A 138 7.99 -20.11 -3.12
N GLU A 139 8.34 -19.49 -4.24
CA GLU A 139 8.46 -18.03 -4.38
C GLU A 139 7.09 -17.35 -4.25
N ASP A 140 6.04 -17.92 -4.84
CA ASP A 140 4.67 -17.42 -4.72
C ASP A 140 4.19 -17.46 -3.27
N LEU A 141 4.42 -18.56 -2.57
CA LEU A 141 4.06 -18.71 -1.16
C LEU A 141 4.86 -17.77 -0.26
N ALA A 142 6.15 -17.58 -0.53
CA ALA A 142 6.98 -16.63 0.21
C ALA A 142 6.53 -15.19 -0.03
N LEU A 143 6.10 -14.85 -1.26
CA LEU A 143 5.52 -13.55 -1.57
C LEU A 143 4.21 -13.34 -0.82
N ALA A 144 3.30 -14.32 -0.82
CA ALA A 144 2.03 -14.25 -0.09
C ALA A 144 2.26 -14.00 1.40
N GLN A 145 3.15 -14.77 2.04
CA GLN A 145 3.50 -14.58 3.45
C GLN A 145 4.05 -13.19 3.76
N ARG A 146 4.82 -12.59 2.84
CA ARG A 146 5.34 -11.23 3.01
C ARG A 146 4.26 -10.15 2.86
N CYS A 147 3.16 -10.45 2.16
CA CYS A 147 2.01 -9.58 2.02
C CYS A 147 1.08 -9.66 3.24
N ALA A 148 1.17 -10.70 4.06
CA ALA A 148 0.31 -10.92 5.21
C ALA A 148 0.31 -9.73 6.18
N GLY A 149 -0.88 -9.29 6.58
CA GLY A 149 -1.09 -8.16 7.49
C GLY A 149 -0.85 -6.78 6.87
N ARG A 150 -0.66 -6.69 5.54
CA ARG A 150 -0.47 -5.45 4.79
C ARG A 150 -1.68 -5.13 3.92
N PRO A 151 -1.84 -3.88 3.45
CA PRO A 151 -2.81 -3.54 2.42
C PRO A 151 -2.42 -4.19 1.09
N ALA A 152 -2.77 -5.46 0.89
CA ALA A 152 -2.39 -6.25 -0.26
C ALA A 152 -3.61 -6.89 -0.92
N ILE A 153 -3.60 -6.90 -2.27
CA ILE A 153 -4.59 -7.56 -3.11
C ILE A 153 -3.86 -8.61 -3.95
N ALA A 154 -4.33 -9.85 -3.91
CA ALA A 154 -3.87 -10.89 -4.82
C ALA A 154 -4.68 -10.84 -6.12
N LEU A 155 -3.98 -10.92 -7.26
CA LEU A 155 -4.57 -10.97 -8.59
C LEU A 155 -4.15 -12.29 -9.24
N VAL A 156 -5.11 -13.21 -9.40
CA VAL A 156 -4.90 -14.47 -10.11
C VAL A 156 -5.14 -14.22 -11.59
N ASN A 157 -4.05 -14.12 -12.34
CA ASN A 157 -4.06 -13.76 -13.76
C ASN A 157 -4.08 -15.00 -14.66
N LYS A 158 -4.35 -14.77 -15.93
CA LYS A 158 -4.42 -15.82 -17.00
C LYS A 158 -5.61 -16.75 -16.86
N GLU A 159 -6.77 -16.21 -16.50
CA GLU A 159 -8.05 -16.94 -16.45
C GLU A 159 -8.50 -17.49 -17.81
N ASP A 160 -7.89 -17.05 -18.90
CA ASP A 160 -8.05 -17.64 -20.25
C ASP A 160 -7.50 -19.07 -20.34
N LYS A 161 -6.77 -19.53 -19.31
CA LYS A 161 -6.20 -20.87 -19.20
C LYS A 161 -6.79 -21.63 -18.02
N PRO A 162 -6.70 -22.98 -18.04
CA PRO A 162 -7.12 -23.77 -16.88
C PRO A 162 -6.33 -23.39 -15.62
N THR A 163 -7.04 -23.09 -14.55
CA THR A 163 -6.43 -22.78 -13.24
C THR A 163 -5.75 -24.03 -12.65
N GLN A 164 -4.52 -23.86 -12.17
CA GLN A 164 -3.67 -24.95 -11.66
C GLN A 164 -3.50 -24.95 -10.14
N PHE A 165 -4.10 -23.97 -9.42
CA PHE A 165 -4.07 -23.93 -7.96
C PHE A 165 -5.37 -23.35 -7.40
N ASP A 166 -5.65 -23.65 -6.14
CA ASP A 166 -6.76 -23.08 -5.40
C ASP A 166 -6.34 -21.75 -4.75
N ALA A 167 -7.04 -20.66 -5.09
CA ALA A 167 -6.76 -19.34 -4.55
C ALA A 167 -6.96 -19.26 -3.03
N GLU A 168 -7.72 -20.17 -2.42
CA GLU A 168 -7.89 -20.24 -0.96
C GLU A 168 -6.58 -20.49 -0.22
N ILE A 169 -5.58 -21.09 -0.89
CA ILE A 169 -4.25 -21.36 -0.30
C ILE A 169 -3.56 -20.05 0.12
N ILE A 170 -3.77 -18.98 -0.62
CA ILE A 170 -3.14 -17.66 -0.38
C ILE A 170 -4.13 -16.65 0.20
N ALA A 171 -5.42 -16.94 0.23
CA ALA A 171 -6.45 -15.96 0.60
C ALA A 171 -6.28 -15.38 2.01
N GLY A 172 -5.71 -16.16 2.94
CA GLY A 172 -5.48 -15.70 4.32
C GLY A 172 -4.43 -14.59 4.46
N ASP A 173 -3.58 -14.41 3.45
CA ASP A 173 -2.49 -13.44 3.45
C ASP A 173 -2.87 -12.09 2.80
N PHE A 174 -4.07 -11.98 2.21
CA PHE A 174 -4.51 -10.83 1.44
C PHE A 174 -5.84 -10.26 1.95
N ALA A 175 -6.01 -8.95 1.79
CA ALA A 175 -7.28 -8.28 2.06
C ALA A 175 -8.36 -8.67 1.04
N LEU A 176 -7.96 -9.00 -0.19
CA LEU A 176 -8.83 -9.38 -1.30
C LEU A 176 -8.05 -10.28 -2.28
N VAL A 177 -8.73 -11.28 -2.84
CA VAL A 177 -8.24 -12.10 -3.96
C VAL A 177 -9.22 -11.93 -5.13
N LEU A 178 -8.69 -11.63 -6.32
CA LEU A 178 -9.42 -11.39 -7.56
C LEU A 178 -8.91 -12.31 -8.67
#